data_4ec65af619476bbf476fe75cf8a27a6e
#
_entry.id   4ec65af619476bbf476fe75cf8a27a6e
#
_cell.length_a   1.000
_cell.length_b   1.000
_cell.length_c   1.000
_cell.angle_alpha   90.00
_cell.angle_beta   90.00
_cell.angle_gamma   90.00
#
_symmetry.space_group_name_H-M   'P 1'
#
loop_
_entity.id
_entity.type
_entity.pdbx_description
1 polymer ?
#
loop_
_entity_poly.entity_id
_entity_poly.type
_entity_poly.pdbx_seq_one_letter_code
_entity_poly.pdbx_strand_id
1 'polypeptide(L)'
;MEFAMKKRKFHMIASILIAAVFSFCRYDKGEGLLILLLSMALVFYLFLTIRSSIGTIKKDSYFLLGMILLLGLSSFITDNKDIQTTNNLGIFLLTSVTVIHNYYFDNNWSLTKYLGMIVKSFFNIIPLTFLPVKEFRELINYKKIEQNGDNAAVAKKETGYYVFVGLVTSIPIVLILVFLLASADAVFGKIVSTIFVEIIDFNITNVFQIVVLFLLGLVLSYSGIRVMEQKQVPDYDGKNKYFEEVIAITVLSVISILYLVFSVIQILYLFIGDFRLPEGYTYAKYAREGFFQLLFVCLLNLLIVLFVLKHFRRGIITKILLTVISACTYIMIASSALRMGMYVSEYNLTRQRVKVFWALATLAIIFIFVVINIYKENFRLSRWAMIAFCICYLVLSFGRMDAFIARYNLSKLTNEEMELLDAYGEDYIYFEENYKNREKEYQMELWKKMDYDLDAMYDEYAELKSIRELVWSHRYEYTLSADAIPALEDTSHIFVLKYKDENFIKKYGISDLSFRHLNLSKIMARRYIEN
;
A
#
# COMPACT_ATOMS: atom_id res chain seq x y z
N MET A 1 -35.29 -15.87 -21.39
CA MET A 1 -35.61 -14.87 -20.36
C MET A 1 -35.30 -15.40 -18.96
N GLU A 2 -35.80 -16.59 -18.62
CA GLU A 2 -35.56 -17.25 -17.31
C GLU A 2 -34.08 -17.42 -16.93
N PHE A 3 -33.24 -17.87 -17.86
CA PHE A 3 -31.79 -18.02 -17.62
C PHE A 3 -31.11 -16.70 -17.27
N ALA A 4 -31.45 -15.60 -17.95
CA ALA A 4 -30.90 -14.27 -17.65
C ALA A 4 -31.35 -13.77 -16.27
N MET A 5 -32.59 -14.04 -15.87
CA MET A 5 -33.12 -13.69 -14.55
C MET A 5 -32.46 -14.52 -13.45
N LYS A 6 -32.21 -15.82 -13.68
CA LYS A 6 -31.53 -16.70 -12.74
C LYS A 6 -30.09 -16.26 -12.49
N LYS A 7 -29.39 -15.85 -13.56
CA LYS A 7 -28.04 -15.28 -13.48
C LYS A 7 -28.01 -13.97 -12.71
N ARG A 8 -28.93 -13.03 -13.00
CA ARG A 8 -29.03 -11.74 -12.27
C ARG A 8 -29.31 -11.96 -10.79
N LYS A 9 -30.20 -12.89 -10.43
CA LYS A 9 -30.51 -13.26 -9.06
C LYS A 9 -29.25 -13.77 -8.33
N PHE A 10 -28.49 -14.65 -8.98
CA PHE A 10 -27.24 -15.19 -8.43
C PHE A 10 -26.23 -14.04 -8.17
N HIS A 11 -26.01 -13.16 -9.15
CA HIS A 11 -25.09 -12.01 -8.98
C HIS A 11 -25.53 -11.06 -7.87
N MET A 12 -26.84 -10.82 -7.74
CA MET A 12 -27.37 -9.98 -6.68
C MET A 12 -27.10 -10.58 -5.30
N ILE A 13 -27.40 -11.86 -5.10
CA ILE A 13 -27.16 -12.55 -3.83
C ILE A 13 -25.67 -12.56 -3.51
N ALA A 14 -24.81 -12.91 -4.47
CA ALA A 14 -23.37 -12.92 -4.30
C ALA A 14 -22.82 -11.53 -3.93
N SER A 15 -23.35 -10.46 -4.57
CA SER A 15 -22.95 -9.09 -4.28
C SER A 15 -23.43 -8.59 -2.91
N ILE A 16 -24.61 -9.00 -2.45
CA ILE A 16 -25.07 -8.72 -1.08
C ILE A 16 -24.17 -9.40 -0.05
N LEU A 17 -23.81 -10.67 -0.28
CA LEU A 17 -22.94 -11.41 0.62
C LEU A 17 -21.55 -10.78 0.71
N ILE A 18 -20.92 -10.46 -0.43
CA ILE A 18 -19.59 -9.83 -0.40
C ILE A 18 -19.64 -8.41 0.18
N ALA A 19 -20.73 -7.65 -0.05
CA ALA A 19 -20.92 -6.34 0.58
C ALA A 19 -21.04 -6.44 2.10
N ALA A 20 -21.72 -7.47 2.62
CA ALA A 20 -21.82 -7.72 4.05
C ALA A 20 -20.44 -8.08 4.65
N VAL A 21 -19.68 -8.96 3.98
CA VAL A 21 -18.31 -9.31 4.41
C VAL A 21 -17.40 -8.08 4.33
N PHE A 22 -17.48 -7.28 3.27
CA PHE A 22 -16.70 -6.05 3.11
C PHE A 22 -17.00 -5.06 4.24
N SER A 23 -18.29 -4.81 4.52
CA SER A 23 -18.73 -3.93 5.60
C SER A 23 -18.21 -4.43 6.95
N PHE A 24 -18.37 -5.72 7.27
CA PHE A 24 -17.89 -6.31 8.51
C PHE A 24 -16.37 -6.21 8.67
N CYS A 25 -15.61 -6.51 7.60
CA CYS A 25 -14.14 -6.50 7.65
C CYS A 25 -13.54 -5.09 7.65
N ARG A 26 -14.23 -4.10 7.07
CA ARG A 26 -13.72 -2.72 6.97
C ARG A 26 -14.26 -1.79 8.07
N TYR A 27 -15.28 -2.22 8.79
CA TYR A 27 -15.78 -1.49 9.94
C TYR A 27 -14.69 -1.35 10.99
N ASP A 28 -14.58 -0.15 11.58
CA ASP A 28 -13.60 0.19 12.63
C ASP A 28 -12.15 -0.13 12.21
N LYS A 29 -11.80 0.19 10.95
CA LYS A 29 -10.47 0.00 10.38
C LYS A 29 -9.93 -1.43 10.57
N GLY A 30 -10.79 -2.45 10.46
CA GLY A 30 -10.39 -3.85 10.62
C GLY A 30 -9.11 -4.19 9.87
N GLU A 31 -8.17 -4.80 10.55
CA GLU A 31 -6.79 -5.04 10.12
C GLU A 31 -6.45 -6.54 10.16
N GLY A 32 -5.25 -6.87 9.74
CA GLY A 32 -4.67 -8.19 9.90
C GLY A 32 -5.57 -9.32 9.38
N LEU A 33 -6.14 -10.09 10.31
CA LEU A 33 -6.99 -11.24 9.99
C LEU A 33 -8.21 -10.87 9.13
N LEU A 34 -8.82 -9.71 9.37
CA LEU A 34 -10.00 -9.29 8.61
C LEU A 34 -9.68 -8.98 7.14
N ILE A 35 -8.48 -8.47 6.85
CA ILE A 35 -8.04 -8.26 5.46
C ILE A 35 -7.82 -9.62 4.77
N LEU A 36 -7.27 -10.61 5.48
CA LEU A 36 -7.15 -11.98 4.96
C LEU A 36 -8.52 -12.58 4.64
N LEU A 37 -9.48 -12.51 5.56
CA LEU A 37 -10.84 -13.01 5.37
C LEU A 37 -11.54 -12.31 4.19
N LEU A 38 -11.38 -10.98 4.08
CA LEU A 38 -11.91 -10.21 2.96
C LEU A 38 -11.29 -10.66 1.63
N SER A 39 -9.97 -10.87 1.58
CA SER A 39 -9.29 -11.33 0.37
C SER A 39 -9.76 -12.72 -0.07
N MET A 40 -9.98 -13.64 0.87
CA MET A 40 -10.55 -14.97 0.60
C MET A 40 -11.98 -14.86 0.05
N ALA A 41 -12.81 -14.05 0.68
CA ALA A 41 -14.19 -13.82 0.23
C ALA A 41 -14.23 -13.15 -1.16
N LEU A 42 -13.35 -12.18 -1.44
CA LEU A 42 -13.22 -11.54 -2.76
C LEU A 42 -12.81 -12.53 -3.83
N VAL A 43 -11.82 -13.38 -3.57
CA VAL A 43 -11.39 -14.41 -4.53
C VAL A 43 -12.52 -15.39 -4.84
N PHE A 44 -13.23 -15.84 -3.82
CA PHE A 44 -14.38 -16.72 -3.99
C PHE A 44 -15.51 -16.03 -4.78
N TYR A 45 -15.84 -14.80 -4.45
CA TYR A 45 -16.81 -13.98 -5.15
C TYR A 45 -16.46 -13.79 -6.63
N LEU A 46 -15.21 -13.40 -6.94
CA LEU A 46 -14.74 -13.23 -8.31
C LEU A 46 -14.79 -14.54 -9.10
N PHE A 47 -14.33 -15.62 -8.49
CA PHE A 47 -14.36 -16.94 -9.12
C PHE A 47 -15.79 -17.33 -9.52
N LEU A 48 -16.75 -17.23 -8.61
CA LEU A 48 -18.15 -17.60 -8.86
C LEU A 48 -18.83 -16.69 -9.88
N THR A 49 -18.66 -15.38 -9.74
CA THR A 49 -19.34 -14.41 -10.60
C THR A 49 -18.80 -14.39 -12.01
N ILE A 50 -17.48 -14.46 -12.21
CA ILE A 50 -16.87 -14.54 -13.54
C ILE A 50 -17.27 -15.86 -14.22
N ARG A 51 -17.19 -16.99 -13.51
CA ARG A 51 -17.62 -18.29 -14.05
C ARG A 51 -19.11 -18.31 -14.43
N SER A 52 -19.96 -17.71 -13.62
CA SER A 52 -21.39 -17.56 -13.92
C SER A 52 -21.66 -16.65 -15.13
N SER A 53 -20.82 -15.63 -15.34
CA SER A 53 -20.99 -14.64 -16.41
C SER A 53 -20.49 -15.13 -17.77
N ILE A 54 -19.29 -15.74 -17.79
CA ILE A 54 -18.54 -16.02 -19.02
C ILE A 54 -18.42 -17.53 -19.28
N GLY A 55 -18.68 -18.36 -18.26
CA GLY A 55 -18.58 -19.82 -18.32
C GLY A 55 -17.20 -20.36 -18.00
N THR A 56 -16.14 -19.63 -18.35
CA THR A 56 -14.73 -20.03 -18.13
C THR A 56 -13.92 -18.90 -17.56
N ILE A 57 -12.88 -19.22 -16.80
CA ILE A 57 -11.92 -18.26 -16.26
C ILE A 57 -10.62 -18.42 -17.03
N LYS A 58 -10.03 -17.31 -17.46
CA LYS A 58 -8.73 -17.31 -18.15
C LYS A 58 -7.62 -17.82 -17.23
N LYS A 59 -6.67 -18.60 -17.77
CA LYS A 59 -5.58 -19.20 -16.98
C LYS A 59 -4.76 -18.20 -16.18
N ASP A 60 -4.51 -17.03 -16.75
CA ASP A 60 -3.73 -15.97 -16.09
C ASP A 60 -4.43 -15.38 -14.87
N SER A 61 -5.76 -15.47 -14.80
CA SER A 61 -6.55 -15.00 -13.65
C SER A 61 -6.26 -15.79 -12.37
N TYR A 62 -5.86 -17.07 -12.47
CA TYR A 62 -5.49 -17.85 -11.28
C TYR A 62 -4.26 -17.27 -10.58
N PHE A 63 -3.29 -16.74 -11.35
CA PHE A 63 -2.16 -16.02 -10.79
C PHE A 63 -2.61 -14.76 -10.05
N LEU A 64 -3.49 -13.94 -10.66
CA LEU A 64 -4.01 -12.73 -10.04
C LEU A 64 -4.80 -13.01 -8.76
N LEU A 65 -5.66 -14.05 -8.77
CA LEU A 65 -6.42 -14.48 -7.60
C LEU A 65 -5.49 -14.98 -6.49
N GLY A 66 -4.46 -15.75 -6.84
CA GLY A 66 -3.42 -16.18 -5.89
C GLY A 66 -2.68 -14.99 -5.26
N MET A 67 -2.36 -13.96 -6.06
CA MET A 67 -1.74 -12.72 -5.57
C MET A 67 -2.64 -11.99 -4.56
N ILE A 68 -3.95 -11.90 -4.81
CA ILE A 68 -4.91 -11.27 -3.87
C ILE A 68 -4.88 -12.00 -2.51
N LEU A 69 -4.87 -13.34 -2.51
CA LEU A 69 -4.77 -14.14 -1.28
C LEU A 69 -3.44 -13.91 -0.54
N LEU A 70 -2.32 -13.89 -1.28
CA LEU A 70 -1.00 -13.67 -0.70
C LEU A 70 -0.87 -12.27 -0.08
N LEU A 71 -1.44 -11.22 -0.71
CA LEU A 71 -1.45 -9.88 -0.13
C LEU A 71 -2.32 -9.82 1.15
N GLY A 72 -3.46 -10.52 1.17
CA GLY A 72 -4.28 -10.67 2.37
C GLY A 72 -3.51 -11.39 3.49
N LEU A 73 -2.81 -12.48 3.16
CA LEU A 73 -1.98 -13.23 4.11
C LEU A 73 -0.82 -12.37 4.64
N SER A 74 -0.14 -11.62 3.78
CA SER A 74 0.91 -10.70 4.22
C SER A 74 0.37 -9.65 5.19
N SER A 75 -0.82 -9.08 4.93
CA SER A 75 -1.45 -8.12 5.85
C SER A 75 -1.79 -8.72 7.23
N PHE A 76 -2.02 -10.03 7.30
CA PHE A 76 -2.19 -10.75 8.58
C PHE A 76 -0.86 -10.96 9.30
N ILE A 77 0.23 -11.19 8.57
CA ILE A 77 1.55 -11.48 9.14
C ILE A 77 2.23 -10.22 9.67
N THR A 78 2.17 -9.08 8.97
CA THR A 78 2.87 -7.83 9.32
C THR A 78 1.97 -6.81 10.00
N ASP A 79 2.51 -6.07 10.98
CA ASP A 79 1.86 -4.90 11.59
C ASP A 79 2.28 -3.57 10.95
N ASN A 80 3.15 -3.60 9.95
CA ASN A 80 3.60 -2.41 9.26
C ASN A 80 2.46 -1.77 8.46
N LYS A 81 1.99 -0.60 8.90
CA LYS A 81 0.85 0.13 8.30
C LYS A 81 1.07 0.53 6.84
N ASP A 82 2.31 0.86 6.47
CA ASP A 82 2.65 1.19 5.08
C ASP A 82 2.44 -0.01 4.16
N ILE A 83 2.88 -1.20 4.61
CA ILE A 83 2.70 -2.45 3.87
C ILE A 83 1.21 -2.81 3.81
N GLN A 84 0.48 -2.76 4.92
CA GLN A 84 -0.95 -3.06 4.94
C GLN A 84 -1.75 -2.13 4.03
N THR A 85 -1.44 -0.82 4.03
CA THR A 85 -2.08 0.15 3.14
C THR A 85 -1.80 -0.14 1.67
N THR A 86 -0.54 -0.46 1.35
CA THR A 86 -0.14 -0.81 -0.01
C THR A 86 -0.76 -2.14 -0.45
N ASN A 87 -0.86 -3.14 0.44
CA ASN A 87 -1.55 -4.41 0.19
C ASN A 87 -3.04 -4.18 -0.13
N ASN A 88 -3.72 -3.32 0.62
CA ASN A 88 -5.12 -2.97 0.36
C ASN A 88 -5.32 -2.36 -1.03
N LEU A 89 -4.44 -1.43 -1.41
CA LEU A 89 -4.43 -0.86 -2.75
C LEU A 89 -4.13 -1.93 -3.81
N GLY A 90 -3.17 -2.82 -3.55
CA GLY A 90 -2.83 -3.95 -4.42
C GLY A 90 -4.00 -4.91 -4.62
N ILE A 91 -4.72 -5.28 -3.56
CA ILE A 91 -5.93 -6.12 -3.62
C ILE A 91 -7.00 -5.45 -4.49
N PHE A 92 -7.24 -4.15 -4.31
CA PHE A 92 -8.20 -3.40 -5.13
C PHE A 92 -7.80 -3.38 -6.62
N LEU A 93 -6.55 -3.08 -6.94
CA LEU A 93 -6.05 -3.03 -8.31
C LEU A 93 -6.08 -4.41 -8.97
N LEU A 94 -5.61 -5.46 -8.28
CA LEU A 94 -5.62 -6.83 -8.79
C LEU A 94 -7.04 -7.36 -9.00
N THR A 95 -7.99 -7.03 -8.12
CA THR A 95 -9.42 -7.33 -8.29
C THR A 95 -9.94 -6.68 -9.57
N SER A 96 -9.66 -5.39 -9.78
CA SER A 96 -10.07 -4.65 -10.98
C SER A 96 -9.44 -5.24 -12.24
N VAL A 97 -8.14 -5.53 -12.22
CA VAL A 97 -7.43 -6.17 -13.36
C VAL A 97 -8.00 -7.57 -13.64
N THR A 98 -8.30 -8.37 -12.61
CA THR A 98 -8.87 -9.71 -12.77
C THR A 98 -10.22 -9.66 -13.49
N VAL A 99 -11.08 -8.72 -13.10
CA VAL A 99 -12.37 -8.52 -13.76
C VAL A 99 -12.16 -8.09 -15.22
N ILE A 100 -11.39 -7.03 -15.47
CA ILE A 100 -11.11 -6.52 -16.82
C ILE A 100 -10.51 -7.61 -17.71
N HIS A 101 -9.50 -8.34 -17.20
CA HIS A 101 -8.82 -9.42 -17.94
C HIS A 101 -9.79 -10.49 -18.45
N ASN A 102 -10.80 -10.87 -17.67
CA ASN A 102 -11.76 -11.89 -18.09
C ASN A 102 -12.79 -11.39 -19.10
N TYR A 103 -13.24 -10.13 -18.99
CA TYR A 103 -14.30 -9.58 -19.84
C TYR A 103 -13.80 -9.00 -21.18
N TYR A 104 -12.51 -8.65 -21.30
CA TYR A 104 -11.93 -8.04 -22.51
C TYR A 104 -10.81 -8.87 -23.11
N PHE A 105 -10.58 -8.70 -24.41
CA PHE A 105 -9.41 -9.27 -25.10
C PHE A 105 -8.20 -8.35 -24.89
N ASP A 106 -7.37 -8.68 -23.93
CA ASP A 106 -6.30 -7.82 -23.42
C ASP A 106 -4.88 -8.28 -23.80
N ASN A 107 -4.75 -9.21 -24.76
CA ASN A 107 -3.47 -9.82 -25.11
C ASN A 107 -2.36 -8.82 -25.46
N ASN A 108 -2.70 -7.67 -26.05
CA ASN A 108 -1.77 -6.64 -26.49
C ASN A 108 -1.90 -5.32 -25.71
N TRP A 109 -2.54 -5.35 -24.54
CA TRP A 109 -2.73 -4.14 -23.76
C TRP A 109 -1.44 -3.69 -23.08
N SER A 110 -1.19 -2.38 -23.13
CA SER A 110 -0.16 -1.72 -22.32
C SER A 110 -0.64 -1.51 -20.89
N LEU A 111 0.27 -1.31 -19.96
CA LEU A 111 -0.04 -0.98 -18.57
C LEU A 111 -0.92 0.28 -18.47
N THR A 112 -0.63 1.30 -19.29
CA THR A 112 -1.40 2.54 -19.39
C THR A 112 -2.85 2.29 -19.83
N LYS A 113 -3.09 1.30 -20.72
CA LYS A 113 -4.44 0.93 -21.13
C LYS A 113 -5.21 0.27 -19.98
N TYR A 114 -4.57 -0.61 -19.19
CA TYR A 114 -5.18 -1.18 -17.99
C TYR A 114 -5.58 -0.11 -16.98
N LEU A 115 -4.67 0.81 -16.65
CA LEU A 115 -4.98 1.91 -15.72
C LEU A 115 -6.12 2.79 -16.25
N GLY A 116 -6.09 3.13 -17.54
CA GLY A 116 -7.18 3.88 -18.18
C GLY A 116 -8.51 3.14 -18.12
N MET A 117 -8.52 1.81 -18.29
CA MET A 117 -9.73 0.99 -18.18
C MET A 117 -10.25 0.92 -16.74
N ILE A 118 -9.38 0.81 -15.72
CA ILE A 118 -9.77 0.85 -14.31
C ILE A 118 -10.46 2.18 -14.01
N VAL A 119 -9.84 3.31 -14.39
CA VAL A 119 -10.40 4.65 -14.18
C VAL A 119 -11.74 4.82 -14.89
N LYS A 120 -11.83 4.47 -16.18
CA LYS A 120 -13.08 4.53 -16.94
C LYS A 120 -14.17 3.65 -16.33
N SER A 121 -13.83 2.44 -15.90
CA SER A 121 -14.78 1.53 -15.25
C SER A 121 -15.34 2.14 -13.97
N PHE A 122 -14.49 2.78 -13.16
CA PHE A 122 -14.91 3.47 -11.95
C PHE A 122 -15.90 4.60 -12.26
N PHE A 123 -15.60 5.46 -13.25
CA PHE A 123 -16.53 6.51 -13.67
C PHE A 123 -17.85 5.97 -14.22
N ASN A 124 -17.84 4.83 -14.93
CA ASN A 124 -19.05 4.19 -15.43
C ASN A 124 -19.89 3.49 -14.36
N ILE A 125 -19.34 3.25 -13.15
CA ILE A 125 -20.13 2.77 -12.01
C ILE A 125 -21.03 3.88 -11.44
N ILE A 126 -20.60 5.16 -11.49
CA ILE A 126 -21.31 6.28 -10.89
C ILE A 126 -22.78 6.38 -11.37
N PRO A 127 -23.09 6.40 -12.69
CA PRO A 127 -24.48 6.44 -13.15
C PRO A 127 -25.26 5.16 -12.83
N LEU A 128 -24.58 4.07 -12.51
CA LEU A 128 -25.17 2.78 -12.16
C LEU A 128 -25.29 2.54 -10.65
N THR A 129 -25.08 3.56 -9.82
CA THR A 129 -25.14 3.45 -8.35
C THR A 129 -26.50 2.87 -7.88
N PHE A 130 -27.59 3.22 -8.54
CA PHE A 130 -28.92 2.72 -8.19
C PHE A 130 -29.34 1.44 -8.93
N LEU A 131 -28.48 0.89 -9.77
CA LEU A 131 -28.76 -0.33 -10.54
C LEU A 131 -29.09 -1.54 -9.65
N PRO A 132 -28.37 -1.79 -8.52
CA PRO A 132 -28.71 -2.90 -7.62
C PRO A 132 -30.15 -2.82 -7.13
N VAL A 133 -30.61 -1.64 -6.74
CA VAL A 133 -31.96 -1.40 -6.24
C VAL A 133 -33.01 -1.61 -7.34
N LYS A 134 -32.75 -1.08 -8.55
CA LYS A 134 -33.64 -1.25 -9.71
C LYS A 134 -33.79 -2.72 -10.09
N GLU A 135 -32.68 -3.44 -10.28
CA GLU A 135 -32.74 -4.85 -10.70
C GLU A 135 -33.28 -5.77 -9.60
N PHE A 136 -33.02 -5.46 -8.31
CA PHE A 136 -33.65 -6.17 -7.19
C PHE A 136 -35.15 -6.09 -7.21
N ARG A 137 -35.70 -4.90 -7.52
CA ARG A 137 -37.13 -4.70 -7.70
C ARG A 137 -37.68 -5.51 -8.89
N GLU A 138 -37.00 -5.49 -10.03
CA GLU A 138 -37.39 -6.28 -11.19
C GLU A 138 -37.47 -7.78 -10.86
N LEU A 139 -36.51 -8.30 -10.08
CA LEU A 139 -36.47 -9.69 -9.62
C LEU A 139 -37.65 -10.05 -8.70
N ILE A 140 -38.06 -9.11 -7.81
CA ILE A 140 -39.22 -9.31 -6.93
C ILE A 140 -40.53 -9.29 -7.73
N ASN A 141 -40.66 -8.33 -8.66
CA ASN A 141 -41.87 -8.20 -9.47
C ASN A 141 -42.05 -9.38 -10.41
N TYR A 142 -40.98 -9.90 -11.03
CA TYR A 142 -41.04 -11.10 -11.85
C TYR A 142 -41.60 -12.33 -11.10
N LYS A 143 -41.16 -12.56 -9.88
CA LYS A 143 -41.71 -13.63 -9.03
C LYS A 143 -43.20 -13.49 -8.73
N LYS A 144 -43.71 -12.26 -8.62
CA LYS A 144 -45.12 -11.99 -8.33
C LYS A 144 -46.03 -12.16 -9.55
N ILE A 145 -45.54 -11.78 -10.72
CA ILE A 145 -46.25 -11.99 -12.00
C ILE A 145 -46.36 -13.48 -12.27
N GLU A 146 -45.31 -14.26 -11.97
CA GLU A 146 -45.31 -15.72 -12.14
C GLU A 146 -46.27 -16.43 -11.16
N GLN A 147 -46.49 -15.87 -9.96
CA GLN A 147 -47.36 -16.47 -8.93
C GLN A 147 -48.84 -16.03 -8.98
N ASN A 148 -49.17 -14.81 -9.39
CA ASN A 148 -50.52 -14.22 -9.16
C ASN A 148 -51.23 -13.63 -10.39
N GLY A 149 -50.66 -13.57 -11.57
CA GLY A 149 -51.35 -13.17 -12.81
C GLY A 149 -52.01 -11.77 -12.85
N ASP A 150 -51.86 -10.93 -11.84
CA ASP A 150 -52.67 -9.73 -11.64
C ASP A 150 -51.86 -8.43 -11.76
N ASN A 151 -52.17 -7.62 -12.79
CA ASN A 151 -51.49 -6.35 -13.07
C ASN A 151 -51.94 -5.17 -12.16
N ALA A 152 -53.09 -5.25 -11.46
CA ALA A 152 -53.65 -4.14 -10.67
C ALA A 152 -52.94 -3.95 -9.29
N ALA A 153 -52.41 -4.99 -8.71
CA ALA A 153 -51.67 -4.90 -7.42
C ALA A 153 -50.29 -4.25 -7.55
N VAL A 154 -49.76 -4.17 -8.78
CA VAL A 154 -48.43 -3.63 -9.09
C VAL A 154 -48.38 -2.10 -8.94
N ALA A 155 -49.39 -1.38 -9.40
CA ALA A 155 -49.44 0.09 -9.41
C ALA A 155 -49.47 0.72 -7.99
N LYS A 156 -50.23 0.12 -7.04
CA LYS A 156 -50.33 0.64 -5.66
C LYS A 156 -49.07 0.45 -4.83
N LYS A 157 -48.22 -0.53 -5.22
CA LYS A 157 -46.95 -0.83 -4.55
C LYS A 157 -45.78 0.00 -5.07
N GLU A 158 -45.93 0.65 -6.23
CA GLU A 158 -44.91 1.51 -6.82
C GLU A 158 -44.66 2.78 -6.01
N THR A 159 -45.69 3.38 -5.45
CA THR A 159 -45.59 4.61 -4.65
C THR A 159 -44.73 4.37 -3.38
N GLY A 160 -44.96 3.27 -2.67
CA GLY A 160 -44.16 2.92 -1.50
C GLY A 160 -42.67 2.69 -1.81
N TYR A 161 -42.36 2.13 -2.96
CA TYR A 161 -40.98 1.95 -3.40
C TYR A 161 -40.33 3.30 -3.74
N TYR A 162 -41.01 4.19 -4.48
CA TYR A 162 -40.44 5.51 -4.78
C TYR A 162 -40.24 6.36 -3.52
N VAL A 163 -41.14 6.23 -2.53
CA VAL A 163 -40.95 6.82 -1.20
C VAL A 163 -39.73 6.23 -0.51
N PHE A 164 -39.57 4.90 -0.51
CA PHE A 164 -38.40 4.25 0.08
C PHE A 164 -37.07 4.65 -0.60
N VAL A 165 -37.03 4.66 -1.94
CA VAL A 165 -35.90 5.15 -2.71
C VAL A 165 -35.63 6.62 -2.42
N GLY A 166 -36.68 7.46 -2.37
CA GLY A 166 -36.58 8.87 -2.01
C GLY A 166 -35.98 9.06 -0.61
N LEU A 167 -36.42 8.29 0.38
CA LEU A 167 -35.88 8.32 1.73
C LEU A 167 -34.40 7.90 1.77
N VAL A 168 -34.05 6.78 1.14
CA VAL A 168 -32.66 6.30 1.10
C VAL A 168 -31.73 7.29 0.37
N THR A 169 -32.21 7.89 -0.73
CA THR A 169 -31.41 8.88 -1.47
C THR A 169 -31.32 10.23 -0.75
N SER A 170 -32.30 10.57 0.09
CA SER A 170 -32.27 11.80 0.89
C SER A 170 -31.27 11.73 2.04
N ILE A 171 -30.96 10.54 2.58
CA ILE A 171 -30.06 10.38 3.72
C ILE A 171 -28.72 11.08 3.50
N PRO A 172 -27.91 10.80 2.45
CA PRO A 172 -26.63 11.46 2.25
C PRO A 172 -26.78 12.97 2.02
N ILE A 173 -27.83 13.40 1.35
CA ILE A 173 -28.10 14.83 1.10
C ILE A 173 -28.42 15.54 2.42
N VAL A 174 -29.31 14.95 3.23
CA VAL A 174 -29.70 15.50 4.55
C VAL A 174 -28.48 15.56 5.47
N LEU A 175 -27.62 14.53 5.49
CA LEU A 175 -26.40 14.54 6.30
C LEU A 175 -25.43 15.66 5.91
N ILE A 176 -25.24 15.89 4.60
CA ILE A 176 -24.42 17.01 4.12
C ILE A 176 -25.04 18.34 4.54
N LEU A 177 -26.37 18.49 4.40
CA LEU A 177 -27.08 19.70 4.79
C LEU A 177 -27.02 19.93 6.31
N VAL A 178 -27.24 18.90 7.12
CA VAL A 178 -27.13 18.98 8.59
C VAL A 178 -25.71 19.40 9.00
N PHE A 179 -24.68 18.82 8.38
CA PHE A 179 -23.28 19.20 8.63
C PHE A 179 -23.01 20.66 8.26
N LEU A 180 -23.48 21.13 7.09
CA LEU A 180 -23.30 22.51 6.65
C LEU A 180 -24.06 23.49 7.55
N LEU A 181 -25.30 23.20 7.92
CA LEU A 181 -26.11 24.02 8.80
C LEU A 181 -25.56 24.07 10.22
N ALA A 182 -25.09 22.93 10.75
CA ALA A 182 -24.43 22.86 12.05
C ALA A 182 -23.09 23.63 12.09
N SER A 183 -22.41 23.73 10.95
CA SER A 183 -21.19 24.53 10.82
C SER A 183 -21.47 26.03 10.66
N ALA A 184 -22.64 26.39 10.12
CA ALA A 184 -23.03 27.77 9.85
C ALA A 184 -23.68 28.44 11.06
N ASP A 185 -24.40 27.69 11.91
CA ASP A 185 -25.12 28.21 13.06
C ASP A 185 -24.78 27.44 14.34
N ALA A 186 -24.21 28.15 15.33
CA ALA A 186 -23.75 27.56 16.59
C ALA A 186 -24.91 27.02 17.45
N VAL A 187 -26.11 27.62 17.38
CA VAL A 187 -27.31 27.18 18.14
C VAL A 187 -27.83 25.90 17.52
N PHE A 188 -27.96 25.86 16.19
CA PHE A 188 -28.34 24.66 15.45
C PHE A 188 -27.33 23.53 15.68
N GLY A 189 -26.03 23.84 15.62
CA GLY A 189 -24.95 22.89 15.91
C GLY A 189 -25.04 22.28 17.31
N LYS A 190 -25.36 23.11 18.32
CA LYS A 190 -25.55 22.64 19.70
C LYS A 190 -26.80 21.76 19.86
N ILE A 191 -27.92 22.14 19.21
CA ILE A 191 -29.14 21.33 19.23
C ILE A 191 -28.89 19.98 18.53
N VAL A 192 -28.27 20.00 17.35
CA VAL A 192 -27.90 18.79 16.60
C VAL A 192 -26.97 17.92 17.43
N SER A 193 -25.92 18.48 18.06
CA SER A 193 -25.02 17.70 18.91
C SER A 193 -25.74 17.11 20.13
N THR A 194 -26.65 17.84 20.77
CA THR A 194 -27.43 17.35 21.92
C THR A 194 -28.38 16.23 21.50
N ILE A 195 -29.14 16.41 20.39
CA ILE A 195 -30.02 15.37 19.84
C ILE A 195 -29.21 14.15 19.43
N PHE A 196 -28.05 14.36 18.78
CA PHE A 196 -27.17 13.27 18.41
C PHE A 196 -26.54 12.60 19.62
N VAL A 197 -26.14 13.30 20.67
CA VAL A 197 -25.59 12.72 21.90
C VAL A 197 -26.64 11.94 22.69
N GLU A 198 -27.86 12.43 22.84
CA GLU A 198 -28.93 11.70 23.53
C GLU A 198 -29.49 10.49 22.75
N ILE A 199 -29.47 10.55 21.40
CA ILE A 199 -29.80 9.40 20.54
C ILE A 199 -28.59 8.44 20.40
N ILE A 200 -27.37 8.90 20.63
CA ILE A 200 -26.05 8.24 20.39
C ILE A 200 -25.50 7.47 21.60
N ASP A 201 -26.20 7.37 22.71
CA ASP A 201 -25.93 6.24 23.64
C ASP A 201 -26.22 4.87 22.97
N PHE A 202 -26.96 4.87 21.87
CA PHE A 202 -26.94 3.80 20.87
C PHE A 202 -25.93 4.21 19.78
N ASN A 203 -24.85 3.50 19.62
CA ASN A 203 -23.68 3.66 18.73
C ASN A 203 -24.06 3.89 17.24
N ILE A 204 -24.84 4.95 16.94
CA ILE A 204 -25.41 5.30 15.60
C ILE A 204 -24.28 5.55 14.60
N THR A 205 -23.15 6.14 15.05
CA THR A 205 -21.98 6.35 14.22
C THR A 205 -21.46 5.04 13.63
N ASN A 206 -21.46 3.99 14.43
CA ASN A 206 -21.02 2.66 14.04
C ASN A 206 -21.99 2.01 13.05
N VAL A 207 -23.31 2.11 13.32
CA VAL A 207 -24.35 1.60 12.41
C VAL A 207 -24.30 2.35 11.09
N PHE A 208 -24.16 3.67 11.11
CA PHE A 208 -24.04 4.48 9.90
C PHE A 208 -22.82 4.07 9.07
N GLN A 209 -21.66 3.93 9.69
CA GLN A 209 -20.43 3.47 9.01
C GLN A 209 -20.64 2.08 8.36
N ILE A 210 -21.24 1.13 9.07
CA ILE A 210 -21.54 -0.21 8.56
C ILE A 210 -22.45 -0.13 7.33
N VAL A 211 -23.53 0.66 7.40
CA VAL A 211 -24.48 0.83 6.29
C VAL A 211 -23.80 1.46 5.07
N VAL A 212 -23.01 2.53 5.27
CA VAL A 212 -22.27 3.19 4.18
C VAL A 212 -21.29 2.22 3.52
N LEU A 213 -20.52 1.47 4.31
CA LEU A 213 -19.60 0.46 3.78
C LEU A 213 -20.32 -0.66 3.04
N PHE A 214 -21.49 -1.10 3.54
CA PHE A 214 -22.31 -2.10 2.88
C PHE A 214 -22.83 -1.60 1.53
N LEU A 215 -23.39 -0.40 1.47
CA LEU A 215 -23.89 0.21 0.22
C LEU A 215 -22.74 0.41 -0.78
N LEU A 216 -21.60 0.90 -0.33
CA LEU A 216 -20.39 1.04 -1.16
C LEU A 216 -19.95 -0.31 -1.71
N GLY A 217 -19.84 -1.33 -0.87
CA GLY A 217 -19.49 -2.69 -1.26
C GLY A 217 -20.49 -3.28 -2.27
N LEU A 218 -21.79 -3.05 -2.07
CA LEU A 218 -22.84 -3.52 -2.96
C LEU A 218 -22.76 -2.83 -4.35
N VAL A 219 -22.58 -1.52 -4.38
CA VAL A 219 -22.45 -0.75 -5.62
C VAL A 219 -21.19 -1.17 -6.37
N LEU A 220 -20.03 -1.24 -5.70
CA LEU A 220 -18.77 -1.62 -6.34
C LEU A 220 -18.82 -3.05 -6.90
N SER A 221 -19.35 -4.00 -6.14
CA SER A 221 -19.40 -5.41 -6.55
C SER A 221 -20.44 -5.62 -7.66
N TYR A 222 -21.70 -5.23 -7.45
CA TYR A 222 -22.77 -5.48 -8.41
C TYR A 222 -22.64 -4.65 -9.67
N SER A 223 -22.58 -3.31 -9.52
CA SER A 223 -22.51 -2.39 -10.67
C SER A 223 -21.18 -2.54 -11.42
N GLY A 224 -20.08 -2.84 -10.72
CA GLY A 224 -18.79 -3.11 -11.35
C GLY A 224 -18.83 -4.28 -12.33
N ILE A 225 -19.44 -5.42 -11.96
CA ILE A 225 -19.62 -6.55 -12.88
C ILE A 225 -20.59 -6.21 -14.01
N ARG A 226 -21.67 -5.48 -13.73
CA ARG A 226 -22.65 -5.10 -14.76
C ARG A 226 -22.08 -4.15 -15.80
N VAL A 227 -21.22 -3.19 -15.41
CA VAL A 227 -20.45 -2.34 -16.34
C VAL A 227 -19.66 -3.19 -17.33
N MET A 228 -19.00 -4.24 -16.84
CA MET A 228 -18.20 -5.14 -17.68
C MET A 228 -19.06 -6.02 -18.59
N GLU A 229 -20.14 -6.59 -18.07
CA GLU A 229 -21.07 -7.42 -18.85
C GLU A 229 -21.73 -6.63 -20.00
N GLN A 230 -22.10 -5.38 -19.75
CA GLN A 230 -22.70 -4.51 -20.76
C GLN A 230 -21.69 -3.90 -21.73
N LYS A 231 -20.38 -4.18 -21.52
CA LYS A 231 -19.27 -3.61 -22.31
C LYS A 231 -19.38 -2.10 -22.50
N GLN A 232 -19.84 -1.39 -21.45
CA GLN A 232 -20.03 0.06 -21.48
C GLN A 232 -18.72 0.83 -21.70
N VAL A 233 -17.59 0.17 -21.47
CA VAL A 233 -16.27 0.73 -21.82
C VAL A 233 -15.86 0.15 -23.15
N PRO A 234 -15.91 0.92 -24.25
CA PRO A 234 -15.53 0.43 -25.57
C PRO A 234 -14.04 0.06 -25.60
N ASP A 235 -13.74 -1.09 -26.17
CA ASP A 235 -12.37 -1.49 -26.47
C ASP A 235 -11.91 -0.71 -27.72
N TYR A 236 -11.22 0.39 -27.47
CA TYR A 236 -10.71 1.22 -28.55
C TYR A 236 -9.40 0.59 -29.09
N ASP A 237 -9.55 -0.27 -30.08
CA ASP A 237 -8.45 -0.75 -30.91
C ASP A 237 -8.15 0.29 -32.00
N GLY A 238 -7.61 1.44 -31.57
CA GLY A 238 -7.04 2.39 -32.50
C GLY A 238 -5.88 1.72 -33.26
N LYS A 239 -5.97 1.62 -34.58
CA LYS A 239 -4.82 1.24 -35.41
C LYS A 239 -3.64 2.10 -34.96
N ASN A 240 -2.58 1.49 -34.47
CA ASN A 240 -1.37 2.22 -34.09
C ASN A 240 -0.83 2.93 -35.34
N LYS A 241 -1.04 4.24 -35.43
CA LYS A 241 -0.31 5.07 -36.38
C LYS A 241 1.10 5.18 -35.83
N TYR A 242 2.06 4.55 -36.52
CA TYR A 242 3.45 4.72 -36.19
C TYR A 242 3.92 6.08 -36.68
N PHE A 243 4.67 6.78 -35.85
CA PHE A 243 5.40 7.99 -36.25
C PHE A 243 6.61 7.61 -37.11
N GLU A 244 7.14 8.58 -37.83
CA GLU A 244 8.34 8.42 -38.64
C GLU A 244 9.55 8.03 -37.79
N GLU A 245 10.25 6.96 -38.20
CA GLU A 245 11.35 6.39 -37.42
C GLU A 245 12.51 7.37 -37.22
N VAL A 246 12.74 8.25 -38.20
CA VAL A 246 13.80 9.26 -38.17
C VAL A 246 13.68 10.16 -36.94
N ILE A 247 12.46 10.51 -36.53
CA ILE A 247 12.23 11.31 -35.32
C ILE A 247 12.77 10.59 -34.08
N ALA A 248 12.45 9.30 -33.93
CA ALA A 248 12.95 8.50 -32.83
C ALA A 248 14.48 8.39 -32.85
N ILE A 249 15.08 8.10 -34.03
CA ILE A 249 16.54 7.98 -34.17
C ILE A 249 17.22 9.30 -33.77
N THR A 250 16.73 10.44 -34.22
CA THR A 250 17.34 11.74 -33.90
C THR A 250 17.30 12.01 -32.39
N VAL A 251 16.13 11.86 -31.76
CA VAL A 251 15.97 12.10 -30.31
C VAL A 251 16.79 11.11 -29.48
N LEU A 252 16.71 9.81 -29.79
CA LEU A 252 17.46 8.79 -29.09
C LEU A 252 18.97 8.92 -29.27
N SER A 253 19.46 9.37 -30.42
CA SER A 253 20.90 9.60 -30.64
C SER A 253 21.44 10.69 -29.72
N VAL A 254 20.74 11.83 -29.60
CA VAL A 254 21.13 12.92 -28.69
C VAL A 254 21.14 12.44 -27.26
N ILE A 255 20.07 11.74 -26.82
CA ILE A 255 19.97 11.18 -25.46
C ILE A 255 21.08 10.14 -25.22
N SER A 256 21.36 9.26 -26.18
CA SER A 256 22.38 8.23 -26.07
C SER A 256 23.78 8.80 -25.89
N ILE A 257 24.14 9.85 -26.65
CA ILE A 257 25.43 10.54 -26.52
C ILE A 257 25.57 11.11 -25.10
N LEU A 258 24.54 11.83 -24.61
CA LEU A 258 24.53 12.40 -23.26
C LEU A 258 24.70 11.30 -22.21
N TYR A 259 23.97 10.19 -22.34
CA TYR A 259 24.02 9.09 -21.38
C TYR A 259 25.31 8.29 -21.43
N LEU A 260 25.94 8.14 -22.60
CA LEU A 260 27.26 7.53 -22.71
C LEU A 260 28.31 8.37 -21.98
N VAL A 261 28.34 9.70 -22.22
CA VAL A 261 29.27 10.60 -21.50
C VAL A 261 29.03 10.51 -19.98
N PHE A 262 27.78 10.59 -19.54
CA PHE A 262 27.42 10.48 -18.14
C PHE A 262 27.85 9.11 -17.55
N SER A 263 27.61 8.02 -18.27
CA SER A 263 27.95 6.66 -17.83
C SER A 263 29.46 6.46 -17.69
N VAL A 264 30.24 7.00 -18.62
CA VAL A 264 31.72 6.99 -18.52
C VAL A 264 32.19 7.72 -17.27
N ILE A 265 31.64 8.92 -17.01
CA ILE A 265 31.95 9.68 -15.80
C ILE A 265 31.57 8.87 -14.54
N GLN A 266 30.41 8.24 -14.52
CA GLN A 266 29.97 7.41 -13.39
C GLN A 266 30.89 6.20 -13.17
N ILE A 267 31.29 5.52 -14.25
CA ILE A 267 32.21 4.37 -14.16
C ILE A 267 33.58 4.81 -13.62
N LEU A 268 34.15 5.84 -14.17
CA LEU A 268 35.46 6.32 -13.75
C LEU A 268 35.47 6.82 -12.32
N TYR A 269 34.44 7.58 -11.96
CA TYR A 269 34.40 8.25 -10.64
C TYR A 269 33.92 7.33 -9.53
N LEU A 270 32.88 6.52 -9.78
CA LEU A 270 32.20 5.75 -8.74
C LEU A 270 32.73 4.32 -8.58
N PHE A 271 33.19 3.68 -9.69
CA PHE A 271 33.61 2.27 -9.68
C PHE A 271 35.13 2.08 -9.73
N ILE A 272 35.89 3.04 -10.28
CA ILE A 272 37.35 2.93 -10.46
C ILE A 272 38.08 3.91 -9.52
N GLY A 273 37.48 5.07 -9.22
CA GLY A 273 38.08 6.06 -8.34
C GLY A 273 38.03 5.65 -6.85
N ASP A 274 39.00 6.11 -6.05
CA ASP A 274 39.14 5.84 -4.60
C ASP A 274 38.04 6.48 -3.74
N PHE A 275 36.84 6.62 -4.24
CA PHE A 275 35.67 7.18 -3.54
C PHE A 275 35.93 8.48 -2.75
N ARG A 276 36.80 9.36 -3.26
CA ARG A 276 37.02 10.66 -2.64
C ARG A 276 35.82 11.56 -2.91
N LEU A 277 35.17 11.99 -1.83
CA LEU A 277 34.11 13.01 -1.92
C LEU A 277 34.67 14.29 -2.61
N PRO A 278 33.89 14.93 -3.48
CA PRO A 278 34.24 16.25 -3.97
C PRO A 278 34.44 17.22 -2.78
N GLU A 279 35.39 18.14 -2.88
CA GLU A 279 35.63 19.14 -1.84
C GLU A 279 34.33 19.90 -1.51
N GLY A 280 34.02 20.01 -0.21
CA GLY A 280 32.82 20.68 0.29
C GLY A 280 31.53 19.83 0.34
N TYR A 281 31.60 18.52 0.02
CA TYR A 281 30.46 17.61 0.18
C TYR A 281 30.61 16.72 1.41
N THR A 282 29.53 16.59 2.19
CA THR A 282 29.37 15.51 3.16
C THR A 282 28.81 14.27 2.48
N TYR A 283 29.06 13.07 3.04
CA TYR A 283 28.47 11.82 2.53
C TYR A 283 26.94 11.89 2.38
N ALA A 284 26.28 12.50 3.38
CA ALA A 284 24.83 12.70 3.37
C ALA A 284 24.36 13.58 2.20
N LYS A 285 25.05 14.69 1.97
CA LYS A 285 24.66 15.65 0.92
C LYS A 285 24.88 15.04 -0.46
N TYR A 286 26.03 14.42 -0.67
CA TYR A 286 26.38 13.75 -1.94
C TYR A 286 25.43 12.60 -2.29
N ALA A 287 25.12 11.75 -1.30
CA ALA A 287 24.22 10.64 -1.51
C ALA A 287 22.79 11.11 -1.77
N ARG A 288 22.27 12.05 -0.97
CA ARG A 288 20.88 12.50 -1.06
C ARG A 288 20.58 13.31 -2.33
N GLU A 289 21.46 14.21 -2.73
CA GLU A 289 21.24 15.09 -3.88
C GLU A 289 21.32 14.33 -5.22
N GLY A 290 22.22 13.35 -5.36
CA GLY A 290 22.38 12.62 -6.62
C GLY A 290 21.46 11.43 -6.81
N PHE A 291 20.96 10.84 -5.72
CA PHE A 291 20.20 9.60 -5.75
C PHE A 291 18.79 9.76 -6.35
N PHE A 292 17.99 10.72 -5.82
CA PHE A 292 16.61 10.92 -6.29
C PHE A 292 16.55 11.34 -7.76
N GLN A 293 17.51 12.16 -8.21
CA GLN A 293 17.63 12.56 -9.61
C GLN A 293 17.89 11.34 -10.51
N LEU A 294 18.83 10.47 -10.11
CA LEU A 294 19.14 9.26 -10.90
C LEU A 294 17.95 8.29 -10.94
N LEU A 295 17.26 8.07 -9.83
CA LEU A 295 16.06 7.24 -9.80
C LEU A 295 14.98 7.80 -10.74
N PHE A 296 14.77 9.11 -10.71
CA PHE A 296 13.81 9.77 -11.60
C PHE A 296 14.21 9.62 -13.08
N VAL A 297 15.49 9.80 -13.40
CA VAL A 297 16.02 9.57 -14.77
C VAL A 297 15.81 8.13 -15.20
N CYS A 298 16.05 7.14 -14.34
CA CYS A 298 15.78 5.73 -14.66
C CYS A 298 14.31 5.45 -14.96
N LEU A 299 13.39 6.07 -14.21
CA LEU A 299 11.94 5.98 -14.47
C LEU A 299 11.59 6.69 -15.80
N LEU A 300 12.16 7.85 -16.06
CA LEU A 300 11.97 8.57 -17.31
C LEU A 300 12.47 7.74 -18.51
N ASN A 301 13.63 7.08 -18.36
CA ASN A 301 14.16 6.18 -19.39
C ASN A 301 13.22 5.01 -19.69
N LEU A 302 12.64 4.41 -18.64
CA LEU A 302 11.62 3.38 -18.82
C LEU A 302 10.44 3.92 -19.65
N LEU A 303 9.94 5.11 -19.34
CA LEU A 303 8.83 5.72 -20.07
C LEU A 303 9.22 6.05 -21.53
N ILE A 304 10.42 6.59 -21.77
CA ILE A 304 10.93 6.88 -23.13
C ILE A 304 10.99 5.59 -23.95
N VAL A 305 11.62 4.54 -23.41
CA VAL A 305 11.77 3.27 -24.12
C VAL A 305 10.40 2.65 -24.42
N LEU A 306 9.48 2.62 -23.44
CA LEU A 306 8.11 2.11 -23.63
C LEU A 306 7.33 2.93 -24.67
N PHE A 307 7.49 4.25 -24.67
CA PHE A 307 6.85 5.15 -25.62
C PHE A 307 7.35 4.89 -27.05
N VAL A 308 8.66 4.78 -27.25
CA VAL A 308 9.26 4.50 -28.55
C VAL A 308 8.84 3.12 -29.05
N LEU A 309 8.91 2.08 -28.21
CA LEU A 309 8.49 0.72 -28.56
C LEU A 309 7.02 0.64 -28.99
N LYS A 310 6.18 1.52 -28.50
CA LYS A 310 4.74 1.54 -28.80
C LYS A 310 4.39 2.36 -30.03
N HIS A 311 5.10 3.49 -30.30
CA HIS A 311 4.66 4.48 -31.28
C HIS A 311 5.56 4.59 -32.53
N PHE A 312 6.73 3.95 -32.55
CA PHE A 312 7.67 4.03 -33.66
C PHE A 312 7.96 2.63 -34.23
N ARG A 313 8.37 2.60 -35.49
CA ARG A 313 8.88 1.37 -36.12
C ARG A 313 10.21 0.98 -35.50
N ARG A 314 10.48 -0.31 -35.42
CA ARG A 314 11.66 -0.86 -34.74
C ARG A 314 12.75 -1.24 -35.74
N GLY A 315 13.34 -0.25 -36.44
CA GLY A 315 14.49 -0.47 -37.28
C GLY A 315 15.74 -0.86 -36.49
N ILE A 316 16.78 -1.28 -37.17
CA ILE A 316 18.04 -1.74 -36.55
C ILE A 316 18.67 -0.62 -35.69
N ILE A 317 18.72 0.60 -36.23
CA ILE A 317 19.31 1.76 -35.54
C ILE A 317 18.53 2.07 -34.25
N THR A 318 17.19 2.08 -34.33
CA THR A 318 16.32 2.29 -33.15
C THR A 318 16.54 1.22 -32.11
N LYS A 319 16.68 -0.06 -32.47
CA LYS A 319 16.98 -1.16 -31.53
C LYS A 319 18.33 -0.96 -30.84
N ILE A 320 19.37 -0.57 -31.59
CA ILE A 320 20.70 -0.29 -31.02
C ILE A 320 20.64 0.86 -30.02
N LEU A 321 20.02 1.98 -30.38
CA LEU A 321 19.91 3.15 -29.50
C LEU A 321 19.11 2.86 -28.21
N LEU A 322 18.00 2.13 -28.33
CA LEU A 322 17.23 1.69 -27.17
C LEU A 322 18.04 0.76 -26.27
N THR A 323 18.89 -0.09 -26.84
CA THR A 323 19.77 -0.98 -26.07
C THR A 323 20.86 -0.18 -25.35
N VAL A 324 21.45 0.84 -26.01
CA VAL A 324 22.43 1.75 -25.39
C VAL A 324 21.79 2.49 -24.21
N ILE A 325 20.61 3.07 -24.39
CA ILE A 325 19.88 3.75 -23.31
C ILE A 325 19.60 2.79 -22.15
N SER A 326 19.18 1.55 -22.46
CA SER A 326 18.92 0.53 -21.43
C SER A 326 20.20 0.15 -20.67
N ALA A 327 21.33 -0.02 -21.36
CA ALA A 327 22.64 -0.30 -20.74
C ALA A 327 23.10 0.87 -19.85
N CYS A 328 23.00 2.10 -20.32
CA CYS A 328 23.29 3.29 -19.51
C CYS A 328 22.37 3.37 -18.29
N THR A 329 21.10 2.97 -18.42
CA THR A 329 20.16 2.94 -17.30
C THR A 329 20.58 1.91 -16.23
N TYR A 330 21.12 0.75 -16.61
CA TYR A 330 21.69 -0.20 -15.63
C TYR A 330 22.87 0.39 -14.87
N ILE A 331 23.74 1.16 -15.54
CA ILE A 331 24.84 1.86 -14.87
C ILE A 331 24.30 2.89 -13.88
N MET A 332 23.25 3.63 -14.26
CA MET A 332 22.59 4.59 -13.37
C MET A 332 21.92 3.92 -12.17
N ILE A 333 21.27 2.77 -12.37
CA ILE A 333 20.67 1.97 -11.29
C ILE A 333 21.77 1.49 -10.30
N ALA A 334 22.88 0.95 -10.83
CA ALA A 334 24.01 0.52 -10.01
C ALA A 334 24.62 1.69 -9.23
N SER A 335 24.83 2.84 -9.90
CA SER A 335 25.34 4.07 -9.28
C SER A 335 24.40 4.55 -8.15
N SER A 336 23.07 4.53 -8.39
CA SER A 336 22.08 4.90 -7.39
C SER A 336 22.09 3.96 -6.19
N ALA A 337 22.21 2.65 -6.43
CA ALA A 337 22.29 1.64 -5.37
C ALA A 337 23.55 1.81 -4.52
N LEU A 338 24.70 2.08 -5.12
CA LEU A 338 25.96 2.35 -4.41
C LEU A 338 25.87 3.61 -3.55
N ARG A 339 25.34 4.72 -4.11
CA ARG A 339 25.14 5.97 -3.34
C ARG A 339 24.20 5.76 -2.15
N MET A 340 23.11 5.02 -2.34
CA MET A 340 22.21 4.68 -1.26
C MET A 340 22.89 3.75 -0.24
N GLY A 341 23.73 2.81 -0.67
CA GLY A 341 24.54 1.95 0.22
C GLY A 341 25.46 2.77 1.12
N MET A 342 26.21 3.72 0.55
CA MET A 342 27.04 4.66 1.33
C MET A 342 26.22 5.48 2.33
N TYR A 343 25.03 5.92 1.91
CA TYR A 343 24.14 6.65 2.81
C TYR A 343 23.62 5.78 3.97
N VAL A 344 23.36 4.51 3.71
CA VAL A 344 22.94 3.55 4.73
C VAL A 344 24.09 3.18 5.67
N SER A 345 25.33 3.09 5.16
CA SER A 345 26.50 2.82 6.01
C SER A 345 26.72 3.90 7.05
N GLU A 346 26.47 5.17 6.70
CA GLU A 346 26.69 6.32 7.59
C GLU A 346 25.48 6.62 8.49
N TYR A 347 24.26 6.51 7.96
CA TYR A 347 23.03 7.01 8.62
C TYR A 347 22.00 5.92 8.93
N ASN A 348 22.43 4.65 8.99
CA ASN A 348 21.57 3.51 9.29
C ASN A 348 20.47 3.23 8.24
N LEU A 349 19.79 2.12 8.37
CA LEU A 349 18.70 1.72 7.46
C LEU A 349 17.35 2.28 7.93
N THR A 350 16.51 2.71 6.98
CA THR A 350 15.16 3.20 7.25
C THR A 350 14.17 2.59 6.25
N ARG A 351 12.86 2.61 6.57
CA ARG A 351 11.80 2.13 5.66
C ARG A 351 11.90 2.71 4.25
N GLN A 352 12.19 4.01 4.15
CA GLN A 352 12.32 4.67 2.84
C GLN A 352 13.52 4.13 2.06
N ARG A 353 14.66 3.90 2.71
CA ARG A 353 15.87 3.37 2.06
C ARG A 353 15.67 1.94 1.58
N VAL A 354 14.98 1.10 2.35
CA VAL A 354 14.59 -0.26 1.92
C VAL A 354 13.68 -0.22 0.70
N LYS A 355 12.64 0.64 0.71
CA LYS A 355 11.73 0.83 -0.43
C LYS A 355 12.47 1.29 -1.69
N VAL A 356 13.51 2.09 -1.52
CA VAL A 356 14.36 2.56 -2.61
C VAL A 356 15.18 1.41 -3.22
N PHE A 357 15.87 0.61 -2.41
CA PHE A 357 16.58 -0.56 -2.92
C PHE A 357 15.64 -1.53 -3.63
N TRP A 358 14.45 -1.73 -3.07
CA TRP A 358 13.41 -2.53 -3.71
C TRP A 358 12.98 -1.95 -5.06
N ALA A 359 12.78 -0.63 -5.15
CA ALA A 359 12.40 0.04 -6.39
C ALA A 359 13.48 -0.08 -7.46
N LEU A 360 14.76 0.11 -7.11
CA LEU A 360 15.90 -0.06 -8.00
C LEU A 360 16.02 -1.50 -8.50
N ALA A 361 15.89 -2.50 -7.62
CA ALA A 361 15.91 -3.91 -7.98
C ALA A 361 14.74 -4.28 -8.91
N THR A 362 13.54 -3.80 -8.59
CA THR A 362 12.34 -4.02 -9.41
C THR A 362 12.52 -3.39 -10.80
N LEU A 363 13.05 -2.17 -10.85
CA LEU A 363 13.31 -1.47 -12.11
C LEU A 363 14.35 -2.21 -12.96
N ALA A 364 15.42 -2.70 -12.34
CA ALA A 364 16.43 -3.52 -13.04
C ALA A 364 15.80 -4.79 -13.66
N ILE A 365 14.93 -5.50 -12.92
CA ILE A 365 14.24 -6.68 -13.42
C ILE A 365 13.29 -6.32 -14.58
N ILE A 366 12.55 -5.21 -14.47
CA ILE A 366 11.66 -4.76 -15.56
C ILE A 366 12.47 -4.43 -16.81
N PHE A 367 13.64 -3.81 -16.70
CA PHE A 367 14.51 -3.51 -17.84
C PHE A 367 15.01 -4.75 -18.56
N ILE A 368 15.17 -5.92 -17.88
CA ILE A 368 15.47 -7.18 -18.56
C ILE A 368 14.37 -7.51 -19.59
N PHE A 369 13.10 -7.40 -19.18
CA PHE A 369 11.97 -7.67 -20.07
C PHE A 369 11.83 -6.61 -21.16
N VAL A 370 12.18 -5.36 -20.87
CA VAL A 370 12.23 -4.29 -21.87
C VAL A 370 13.26 -4.61 -22.95
N VAL A 371 14.48 -5.00 -22.57
CA VAL A 371 15.53 -5.40 -23.52
C VAL A 371 15.09 -6.59 -24.36
N ILE A 372 14.45 -7.61 -23.77
CA ILE A 372 13.90 -8.73 -24.53
C ILE A 372 12.85 -8.24 -25.54
N ASN A 373 12.00 -7.28 -25.16
CA ASN A 373 10.97 -6.74 -26.06
C ASN A 373 11.53 -5.87 -27.20
N ILE A 374 12.69 -5.25 -27.03
CA ILE A 374 13.37 -4.51 -28.12
C ILE A 374 13.61 -5.45 -29.31
N TYR A 375 14.02 -6.70 -29.04
CA TYR A 375 14.38 -7.67 -30.07
C TYR A 375 13.23 -8.62 -30.45
N LYS A 376 12.32 -8.91 -29.53
CA LYS A 376 11.17 -9.82 -29.75
C LYS A 376 9.86 -9.03 -29.76
N GLU A 377 9.37 -8.67 -30.95
CA GLU A 377 8.17 -7.83 -31.12
C GLU A 377 6.88 -8.47 -30.55
N ASN A 378 6.79 -9.79 -30.60
CA ASN A 378 5.64 -10.56 -30.08
C ASN A 378 5.72 -10.81 -28.55
N PHE A 379 6.73 -10.26 -27.86
CA PHE A 379 6.87 -10.44 -26.44
C PHE A 379 5.83 -9.60 -25.67
N ARG A 380 5.09 -10.26 -24.78
CA ARG A 380 4.03 -9.62 -23.98
C ARG A 380 4.63 -8.88 -22.77
N LEU A 381 5.30 -7.77 -23.05
CA LEU A 381 6.03 -6.99 -22.03
C LEU A 381 5.18 -6.63 -20.83
N SER A 382 3.96 -6.11 -21.04
CA SER A 382 3.06 -5.68 -19.95
C SER A 382 2.74 -6.81 -18.97
N ARG A 383 2.54 -8.03 -19.50
CA ARG A 383 2.25 -9.22 -18.69
C ARG A 383 3.46 -9.60 -17.83
N TRP A 384 4.65 -9.71 -18.45
CA TRP A 384 5.85 -10.10 -17.71
C TRP A 384 6.31 -9.03 -16.72
N ALA A 385 6.21 -7.75 -17.09
CA ALA A 385 6.48 -6.65 -16.19
C ALA A 385 5.52 -6.64 -14.98
N MET A 386 4.22 -6.92 -15.19
CA MET A 386 3.25 -7.03 -14.10
C MET A 386 3.57 -8.22 -13.18
N ILE A 387 3.88 -9.40 -13.74
CA ILE A 387 4.27 -10.57 -12.95
C ILE A 387 5.52 -10.28 -12.12
N ALA A 388 6.55 -9.69 -12.74
CA ALA A 388 7.78 -9.33 -12.04
C ALA A 388 7.51 -8.33 -10.91
N PHE A 389 6.75 -7.27 -11.18
CA PHE A 389 6.36 -6.30 -10.16
C PHE A 389 5.63 -6.95 -9.00
N CYS A 390 4.66 -7.83 -9.28
CA CYS A 390 3.91 -8.56 -8.27
C CYS A 390 4.83 -9.43 -7.40
N ILE A 391 5.75 -10.18 -8.01
CA ILE A 391 6.70 -11.03 -7.29
C ILE A 391 7.65 -10.18 -6.44
N CYS A 392 8.24 -9.12 -7.00
CA CYS A 392 9.11 -8.20 -6.27
C CYS A 392 8.37 -7.55 -5.09
N TYR A 393 7.09 -7.20 -5.29
CA TYR A 393 6.28 -6.63 -4.23
C TYR A 393 5.97 -7.66 -3.12
N LEU A 394 5.70 -8.92 -3.47
CA LEU A 394 5.54 -9.99 -2.46
C LEU A 394 6.80 -10.14 -1.60
N VAL A 395 7.99 -10.11 -2.21
CA VAL A 395 9.26 -10.17 -1.46
C VAL A 395 9.33 -9.02 -0.44
N LEU A 396 8.98 -7.80 -0.83
CA LEU A 396 8.92 -6.65 0.08
C LEU A 396 7.86 -6.85 1.17
N SER A 397 6.68 -7.30 0.79
CA SER A 397 5.50 -7.41 1.66
C SER A 397 5.66 -8.50 2.72
N PHE A 398 6.30 -9.65 2.38
CA PHE A 398 6.61 -10.73 3.32
C PHE A 398 7.96 -10.57 4.04
N GLY A 399 8.81 -9.64 3.58
CA GLY A 399 10.19 -9.49 4.04
C GLY A 399 10.35 -8.96 5.48
N ARG A 400 9.24 -8.74 6.23
CA ARG A 400 9.27 -8.18 7.60
C ARG A 400 10.24 -7.01 7.71
N MET A 401 10.01 -6.00 6.87
CA MET A 401 10.91 -4.86 6.65
C MET A 401 11.42 -4.24 7.96
N ASP A 402 10.55 -4.07 8.95
CA ASP A 402 10.91 -3.43 10.22
C ASP A 402 11.83 -4.31 11.07
N ALA A 403 11.63 -5.64 11.08
CA ALA A 403 12.55 -6.56 11.73
C ALA A 403 13.93 -6.58 11.05
N PHE A 404 13.95 -6.52 9.71
CA PHE A 404 15.20 -6.43 8.96
C PHE A 404 15.96 -5.12 9.27
N ILE A 405 15.26 -3.99 9.34
CA ILE A 405 15.83 -2.69 9.69
C ILE A 405 16.43 -2.72 11.09
N ALA A 406 15.68 -3.23 12.08
CA ALA A 406 16.14 -3.33 13.46
C ALA A 406 17.41 -4.18 13.55
N ARG A 407 17.42 -5.39 12.98
CA ARG A 407 18.61 -6.26 12.99
C ARG A 407 19.83 -5.61 12.34
N TYR A 408 19.64 -4.97 11.18
CA TYR A 408 20.74 -4.32 10.48
C TYR A 408 21.33 -3.16 11.28
N ASN A 409 20.48 -2.29 11.83
CA ASN A 409 20.95 -1.12 12.55
C ASN A 409 21.63 -1.52 13.87
N LEU A 410 21.04 -2.45 14.61
CA LEU A 410 21.59 -2.92 15.88
C LEU A 410 22.87 -3.75 15.68
N SER A 411 23.04 -4.43 14.55
CA SER A 411 24.29 -5.15 14.24
C SER A 411 25.51 -4.25 14.05
N LYS A 412 25.30 -2.92 14.02
CA LYS A 412 26.38 -1.93 13.95
C LYS A 412 26.85 -1.44 15.31
N LEU A 413 26.15 -1.78 16.37
CA LEU A 413 26.60 -1.47 17.73
C LEU A 413 27.94 -2.14 18.01
N THR A 414 28.86 -1.38 18.55
CA THR A 414 30.17 -1.90 18.99
C THR A 414 30.03 -2.68 20.30
N ASN A 415 31.01 -3.50 20.61
CA ASN A 415 31.00 -4.23 21.88
C ASN A 415 31.03 -3.28 23.09
N GLU A 416 31.74 -2.16 23.00
CA GLU A 416 31.76 -1.12 24.03
C GLU A 416 30.37 -0.49 24.24
N GLU A 417 29.64 -0.17 23.14
CA GLU A 417 28.29 0.35 23.22
C GLU A 417 27.30 -0.67 23.79
N MET A 418 27.47 -1.96 23.50
CA MET A 418 26.65 -3.03 24.07
C MET A 418 26.90 -3.19 25.57
N GLU A 419 28.17 -3.21 26.00
CA GLU A 419 28.57 -3.26 27.43
C GLU A 419 28.00 -2.05 28.19
N LEU A 420 28.08 -0.86 27.60
CA LEU A 420 27.50 0.36 28.18
C LEU A 420 25.97 0.25 28.36
N LEU A 421 25.28 -0.26 27.34
CA LEU A 421 23.83 -0.48 27.41
C LEU A 421 23.45 -1.50 28.49
N ASP A 422 24.20 -2.57 28.62
CA ASP A 422 23.93 -3.62 29.61
C ASP A 422 24.22 -3.15 31.03
N ALA A 423 25.26 -2.32 31.22
CA ALA A 423 25.66 -1.84 32.55
C ALA A 423 24.73 -0.74 33.11
N TYR A 424 24.33 0.21 32.27
CA TYR A 424 23.66 1.44 32.73
C TYR A 424 22.27 1.67 32.13
N GLY A 425 21.77 0.75 31.33
CA GLY A 425 20.53 0.99 30.61
C GLY A 425 19.30 1.10 31.48
N GLU A 426 19.23 0.35 32.61
CA GLU A 426 18.14 0.46 33.58
C GLU A 426 18.15 1.82 34.28
N ASP A 427 19.33 2.34 34.63
CA ASP A 427 19.49 3.66 35.24
C ASP A 427 19.08 4.77 34.27
N TYR A 428 19.39 4.62 32.98
CA TYR A 428 18.91 5.55 31.95
C TYR A 428 17.39 5.55 31.83
N ILE A 429 16.73 4.40 31.88
CA ILE A 429 15.27 4.33 31.82
C ILE A 429 14.66 4.99 33.04
N TYR A 430 15.19 4.70 34.23
CA TYR A 430 14.75 5.36 35.46
C TYR A 430 14.90 6.89 35.39
N PHE A 431 16.01 7.37 34.84
CA PHE A 431 16.23 8.80 34.60
C PHE A 431 15.21 9.39 33.62
N GLU A 432 15.00 8.75 32.45
CA GLU A 432 14.08 9.23 31.41
C GLU A 432 12.64 9.31 31.92
N GLU A 433 12.20 8.34 32.72
CA GLU A 433 10.84 8.30 33.26
C GLU A 433 10.60 9.33 34.37
N ASN A 434 11.56 9.48 35.27
CA ASN A 434 11.35 10.26 36.49
C ASN A 434 11.92 11.68 36.43
N TYR A 435 12.99 11.91 35.67
CA TYR A 435 13.79 13.13 35.74
C TYR A 435 14.05 13.83 34.39
N LYS A 436 13.52 13.36 33.29
CA LYS A 436 13.76 13.90 31.93
C LYS A 436 13.81 15.44 31.83
N ASN A 437 12.91 16.13 32.57
CA ASN A 437 12.82 17.58 32.59
C ASN A 437 13.33 18.17 33.93
N ARG A 438 13.94 17.37 34.80
CA ARG A 438 14.38 17.73 36.15
C ARG A 438 15.81 17.24 36.41
N GLU A 439 16.67 17.45 35.45
CA GLU A 439 18.05 16.94 35.43
C GLU A 439 18.85 17.32 36.68
N LYS A 440 18.66 18.55 37.22
CA LYS A 440 19.32 18.99 38.46
C LYS A 440 18.84 18.21 39.70
N GLU A 441 17.59 17.79 39.73
CA GLU A 441 17.05 17.00 40.84
C GLU A 441 17.64 15.58 40.81
N TYR A 442 17.81 15.00 39.62
CA TYR A 442 18.48 13.72 39.45
C TYR A 442 19.94 13.78 39.88
N GLN A 443 20.69 14.80 39.47
CA GLN A 443 22.07 14.99 39.92
C GLN A 443 22.16 15.09 41.44
N MET A 444 21.23 15.76 42.09
CA MET A 444 21.17 15.89 43.54
C MET A 444 20.87 14.53 44.21
N GLU A 445 20.01 13.71 43.61
CA GLU A 445 19.70 12.38 44.10
C GLU A 445 20.90 11.43 43.92
N LEU A 446 21.53 11.48 42.75
CA LEU A 446 22.71 10.70 42.45
C LEU A 446 23.86 11.04 43.39
N TRP A 447 24.08 12.34 43.64
CA TRP A 447 25.08 12.80 44.61
C TRP A 447 24.84 12.26 46.05
N LYS A 448 23.58 12.20 46.49
CA LYS A 448 23.22 11.57 47.74
C LYS A 448 23.47 10.06 47.73
N LYS A 449 23.14 9.40 46.61
CA LYS A 449 23.35 7.95 46.43
C LYS A 449 24.84 7.57 46.48
N MET A 450 25.69 8.46 46.01
CA MET A 450 27.16 8.31 45.99
C MET A 450 27.82 8.86 47.27
N ASP A 451 27.09 8.89 48.38
CA ASP A 451 27.62 9.34 49.69
C ASP A 451 28.29 10.73 49.67
N TYR A 452 27.74 11.62 48.85
CA TYR A 452 28.19 12.99 48.62
C TYR A 452 29.60 13.09 47.90
N ASP A 453 30.03 12.03 47.24
CA ASP A 453 31.21 12.05 46.36
C ASP A 453 30.85 12.71 45.03
N LEU A 454 31.46 13.85 44.75
CA LEU A 454 31.19 14.62 43.53
C LEU A 454 31.83 13.99 42.30
N ASP A 455 33.01 13.42 42.43
CA ASP A 455 33.74 12.81 41.30
C ASP A 455 33.02 11.53 40.87
N ALA A 456 32.64 10.67 41.80
CA ALA A 456 31.84 9.47 41.51
C ALA A 456 30.46 9.82 40.88
N MET A 457 29.81 10.90 41.37
CA MET A 457 28.56 11.37 40.77
C MET A 457 28.75 11.86 39.32
N TYR A 458 29.82 12.60 39.05
CA TYR A 458 30.09 13.10 37.70
C TYR A 458 30.42 11.97 36.73
N ASP A 459 31.15 10.96 37.15
CA ASP A 459 31.50 9.79 36.34
C ASP A 459 30.23 9.02 35.97
N GLU A 460 29.37 8.67 36.94
CA GLU A 460 28.08 7.98 36.74
C GLU A 460 27.16 8.79 35.82
N TYR A 461 27.11 10.11 36.03
CA TYR A 461 26.28 10.99 35.19
C TYR A 461 26.83 11.14 33.76
N ALA A 462 28.14 11.07 33.57
CA ALA A 462 28.77 11.08 32.25
C ALA A 462 28.41 9.82 31.45
N GLU A 463 28.42 8.65 32.09
CA GLU A 463 28.00 7.39 31.47
C GLU A 463 26.51 7.43 31.07
N LEU A 464 25.65 7.92 31.95
CA LEU A 464 24.23 8.08 31.66
C LEU A 464 23.99 9.02 30.46
N LYS A 465 24.81 10.07 30.34
CA LYS A 465 24.75 11.00 29.21
C LYS A 465 25.19 10.31 27.91
N SER A 466 26.22 9.48 27.97
CA SER A 466 26.70 8.69 26.82
C SER A 466 25.63 7.72 26.32
N ILE A 467 24.93 7.03 27.23
CA ILE A 467 23.78 6.17 26.89
C ILE A 467 22.66 6.99 26.27
N ARG A 468 22.36 8.16 26.82
CA ARG A 468 21.34 9.05 26.25
C ARG A 468 21.65 9.41 24.80
N GLU A 469 22.91 9.73 24.48
CA GLU A 469 23.34 10.01 23.10
C GLU A 469 23.22 8.77 22.22
N LEU A 470 23.61 7.60 22.71
CA LEU A 470 23.48 6.32 22.00
C LEU A 470 22.02 5.97 21.71
N VAL A 471 21.15 6.01 22.70
CA VAL A 471 19.71 5.78 22.54
C VAL A 471 19.08 6.80 21.58
N TRP A 472 19.52 8.07 21.63
CA TRP A 472 19.07 9.10 20.69
C TRP A 472 19.51 8.84 19.25
N SER A 473 20.71 8.31 19.04
CA SER A 473 21.18 7.93 17.71
C SER A 473 20.35 6.81 17.09
N HIS A 474 19.79 5.92 17.93
CA HIS A 474 18.93 4.80 17.55
C HIS A 474 17.41 5.07 17.72
N ARG A 475 17.00 6.31 17.90
CA ARG A 475 15.59 6.70 18.10
C ARG A 475 14.65 6.24 16.98
N TYR A 476 15.18 5.93 15.80
CA TYR A 476 14.37 5.48 14.66
C TYR A 476 13.74 4.11 14.92
N GLU A 477 14.39 3.23 15.66
CA GLU A 477 13.92 1.90 16.00
C GLU A 477 12.59 1.94 16.75
N TYR A 478 12.37 2.97 17.56
CA TYR A 478 11.11 3.20 18.26
C TYR A 478 9.94 3.66 17.37
N THR A 479 10.20 3.92 16.09
CA THR A 479 9.16 4.21 15.09
C THR A 479 8.74 2.97 14.29
N LEU A 480 9.45 1.86 14.48
CA LEU A 480 9.17 0.60 13.80
C LEU A 480 7.89 -0.05 14.37
N SER A 481 7.28 -0.94 13.60
CA SER A 481 6.08 -1.67 14.01
C SER A 481 6.41 -2.82 14.96
N ALA A 482 5.37 -3.49 15.46
CA ALA A 482 5.51 -4.70 16.28
C ALA A 482 6.36 -5.81 15.63
N ASP A 483 6.57 -5.77 14.31
CA ASP A 483 7.45 -6.69 13.59
C ASP A 483 8.91 -6.64 14.06
N ALA A 484 9.36 -5.49 14.58
CA ALA A 484 10.73 -5.27 15.01
C ALA A 484 11.02 -5.85 16.40
N ILE A 485 10.02 -6.00 17.26
CA ILE A 485 10.21 -6.34 18.68
C ILE A 485 11.07 -7.60 18.90
N PRO A 486 10.85 -8.73 18.20
CA PRO A 486 11.70 -9.89 18.37
C PRO A 486 13.18 -9.64 18.02
N ALA A 487 13.44 -8.76 17.06
CA ALA A 487 14.81 -8.43 16.66
C ALA A 487 15.48 -7.46 17.64
N LEU A 488 14.72 -6.62 18.30
CA LEU A 488 15.22 -5.69 19.32
C LEU A 488 15.61 -6.43 20.59
N GLU A 489 14.81 -7.43 21.01
CA GLU A 489 15.10 -8.22 22.20
C GLU A 489 16.33 -9.12 22.04
N ASP A 490 16.49 -9.75 20.88
CA ASP A 490 17.67 -10.58 20.57
C ASP A 490 18.99 -9.79 20.71
N THR A 491 18.94 -8.45 20.68
CA THR A 491 20.14 -7.60 20.69
C THR A 491 20.38 -6.93 22.03
N SER A 492 19.37 -6.33 22.64
CA SER A 492 19.46 -5.71 23.97
C SER A 492 18.10 -5.49 24.59
N HIS A 493 17.96 -5.91 25.85
CA HIS A 493 16.73 -5.76 26.63
C HIS A 493 16.28 -4.30 26.80
N ILE A 494 17.21 -3.35 26.75
CA ILE A 494 16.96 -1.92 26.94
C ILE A 494 16.07 -1.34 25.82
N PHE A 495 16.30 -1.77 24.58
CA PHE A 495 15.45 -1.32 23.47
C PHE A 495 14.01 -1.83 23.60
N VAL A 496 13.81 -2.95 24.31
CA VAL A 496 12.49 -3.55 24.58
C VAL A 496 11.82 -2.93 25.80
N LEU A 497 12.57 -2.49 26.82
CA LEU A 497 12.00 -1.87 28.03
C LEU A 497 11.14 -0.65 27.70
N LYS A 498 11.51 0.14 26.68
CA LYS A 498 10.67 1.26 26.21
C LYS A 498 9.37 0.80 25.55
N TYR A 499 9.32 -0.41 25.00
CA TYR A 499 8.10 -1.04 24.47
C TYR A 499 7.21 -1.62 25.60
N LYS A 500 7.73 -1.77 26.82
CA LYS A 500 6.95 -2.16 28.00
C LYS A 500 6.15 -0.98 28.61
N ASP A 501 6.42 0.27 28.20
CA ASP A 501 5.61 1.42 28.59
C ASP A 501 4.14 1.22 28.18
N GLU A 502 3.21 1.34 29.12
CA GLU A 502 1.77 1.19 28.88
C GLU A 502 1.26 2.09 27.74
N ASN A 503 1.80 3.30 27.62
CA ASN A 503 1.45 4.23 26.54
C ASN A 503 1.91 3.71 25.17
N PHE A 504 3.07 3.07 25.10
CA PHE A 504 3.59 2.46 23.89
C PHE A 504 2.78 1.21 23.52
N ILE A 505 2.53 0.32 24.45
CA ILE A 505 1.69 -0.87 24.29
C ILE A 505 0.32 -0.47 23.75
N LYS A 506 -0.30 0.57 24.33
CA LYS A 506 -1.59 1.11 23.90
C LYS A 506 -1.51 1.77 22.52
N LYS A 507 -0.46 2.56 22.25
CA LYS A 507 -0.25 3.25 20.95
C LYS A 507 -0.17 2.28 19.78
N TYR A 508 0.51 1.16 19.95
CA TYR A 508 0.68 0.15 18.90
C TYR A 508 -0.41 -0.93 18.93
N GLY A 509 -1.37 -0.84 19.87
CA GLY A 509 -2.48 -1.78 19.99
C GLY A 509 -2.02 -3.21 20.30
N ILE A 510 -0.88 -3.38 20.96
CA ILE A 510 -0.33 -4.69 21.34
C ILE A 510 -1.20 -5.32 22.44
N SER A 511 -1.82 -4.50 23.28
CA SER A 511 -2.79 -4.94 24.31
C SER A 511 -4.14 -5.36 23.72
N ASP A 512 -4.51 -4.83 22.55
CA ASP A 512 -5.78 -5.12 21.89
C ASP A 512 -5.61 -6.23 20.84
N LEU A 513 -5.69 -7.48 21.31
CA LEU A 513 -5.75 -8.67 20.47
C LEU A 513 -7.20 -9.07 20.16
N SER A 514 -8.12 -8.12 20.13
CA SER A 514 -9.48 -8.39 19.69
C SER A 514 -9.48 -8.95 18.26
N PHE A 515 -10.53 -9.71 17.92
CA PHE A 515 -10.66 -10.32 16.58
C PHE A 515 -10.51 -9.30 15.44
N ARG A 516 -10.84 -8.02 15.68
CA ARG A 516 -10.76 -6.94 14.69
C ARG A 516 -9.33 -6.47 14.39
N HIS A 517 -8.45 -6.55 15.38
CA HIS A 517 -7.08 -6.07 15.31
C HIS A 517 -6.05 -7.21 15.40
N LEU A 518 -6.54 -8.46 15.27
CA LEU A 518 -5.70 -9.64 15.36
C LEU A 518 -4.68 -9.67 14.22
N ASN A 519 -3.41 -9.66 14.61
CA ASN A 519 -2.27 -9.71 13.70
C ASN A 519 -1.19 -10.62 14.29
N LEU A 520 -0.55 -11.44 13.44
CA LEU A 520 0.44 -12.40 13.89
C LEU A 520 1.65 -11.72 14.54
N SER A 521 2.07 -10.58 14.00
CA SER A 521 3.19 -9.83 14.54
C SER A 521 2.91 -9.29 15.94
N LYS A 522 1.71 -8.77 16.19
CA LYS A 522 1.29 -8.32 17.54
C LYS A 522 1.23 -9.47 18.53
N ILE A 523 0.77 -10.64 18.11
CA ILE A 523 0.74 -11.85 18.95
C ILE A 523 2.17 -12.25 19.35
N MET A 524 3.08 -12.23 18.40
CA MET A 524 4.49 -12.54 18.67
C MET A 524 5.11 -11.49 19.58
N ALA A 525 4.94 -10.21 19.29
CA ALA A 525 5.46 -9.11 20.08
C ALA A 525 5.00 -9.17 21.54
N ARG A 526 3.71 -9.48 21.79
CA ARG A 526 3.15 -9.63 23.12
C ARG A 526 3.85 -10.72 23.93
N ARG A 527 4.18 -11.86 23.32
CA ARG A 527 4.92 -12.94 23.99
C ARG A 527 6.29 -12.48 24.50
N TYR A 528 6.97 -11.62 23.73
CA TYR A 528 8.27 -11.08 24.09
C TYR A 528 8.18 -9.99 25.19
N ILE A 529 7.09 -9.25 25.28
CA ILE A 529 6.89 -8.21 26.29
C ILE A 529 6.44 -8.81 27.62
N GLU A 530 5.67 -9.91 27.60
CA GLU A 530 5.14 -10.59 28.80
C GLU A 530 6.16 -11.52 29.47
N ASN A 531 7.19 -11.98 28.73
CA ASN A 531 8.31 -12.74 29.30
C ASN A 531 9.39 -11.81 29.83
#